data_50d77699ec72a594bd12a1a8cb951a53
#
_entry.id   50d77699ec72a594bd12a1a8cb951a53
#
_cell.length_a   1.000
_cell.length_b   1.000
_cell.length_c   1.000
_cell.angle_alpha   90.00
_cell.angle_beta   90.00
_cell.angle_gamma   90.00
#
_symmetry.space_group_name_H-M   'P 1'
#
loop_
_entity.id
_entity.type
_entity.pdbx_description
1 polymer ?
#
loop_
_entity_poly.entity_id
_entity_poly.type
_entity_poly.pdbx_seq_one_letter_code
_entity_poly.pdbx_strand_id
1 'polypeptide(L)'
;MKTFKILLTILVFNSSFLIAQDLKPEYQKFISKFIFEVKTADKEAIAKRIKFPFKREYPIPSVKDKADFVKRYNQIFDKVLVEKITKSDPAKDWSEVGWRGIMLNRGDMWIDTDGRIISINHQSDEELKMKNALIAKQKNAVNNSLSKFKKPVAILETSKFRIRIDDLGNDNYRYASWSIKQEMTENPDLIIEKGVFVADGTGGNHYFDFKKGNFKYRCYFIVLGQKDSPPAVLTVYQSGKEILSQDAKIVSR
;
A
#
# COMPACT_ATOMS: atom_id res chain seq x y z
N MET A 1 27.28 -16.30 62.11
CA MET A 1 25.95 -16.28 61.42
C MET A 1 25.78 -14.94 60.73
N LYS A 2 25.91 -14.90 59.42
CA LYS A 2 25.71 -13.65 58.63
C LYS A 2 24.30 -13.71 58.05
N THR A 3 23.42 -12.84 58.53
CA THR A 3 22.05 -12.67 58.04
C THR A 3 22.05 -11.95 56.71
N PHE A 4 21.63 -12.66 55.64
CA PHE A 4 21.49 -12.13 54.29
C PHE A 4 20.10 -11.46 54.19
N LYS A 5 20.03 -10.14 54.08
CA LYS A 5 18.79 -9.39 53.85
C LYS A 5 18.50 -9.41 52.34
N ILE A 6 17.48 -10.14 51.94
CA ILE A 6 16.96 -10.12 50.56
C ILE A 6 16.13 -8.83 50.39
N LEU A 7 16.62 -7.91 49.57
CA LEU A 7 15.89 -6.71 49.16
C LEU A 7 14.99 -7.08 47.95
N LEU A 8 13.67 -7.22 48.21
CA LEU A 8 12.67 -7.51 47.20
C LEU A 8 12.34 -6.19 46.45
N THR A 9 12.92 -5.98 45.26
CA THR A 9 12.60 -4.83 44.44
C THR A 9 11.29 -5.13 43.66
N ILE A 10 10.20 -4.51 44.06
CA ILE A 10 8.92 -4.59 43.38
C ILE A 10 9.02 -3.71 42.14
N LEU A 11 9.14 -4.35 40.96
CA LEU A 11 9.08 -3.67 39.62
C LEU A 11 7.59 -3.36 39.35
N VAL A 12 7.18 -2.12 39.61
CA VAL A 12 5.84 -1.64 39.23
C VAL A 12 5.85 -1.44 37.71
N PHE A 13 5.28 -2.41 36.98
CA PHE A 13 4.96 -2.26 35.58
C PHE A 13 3.83 -1.21 35.47
N ASN A 14 4.21 0.03 35.15
CA ASN A 14 3.25 1.02 34.63
C ASN A 14 2.79 0.58 33.26
N SER A 15 1.75 -0.23 33.19
CA SER A 15 0.97 -0.42 31.98
C SER A 15 0.27 0.91 31.69
N SER A 16 0.89 1.74 30.85
CA SER A 16 0.22 2.89 30.22
C SER A 16 -0.95 2.32 29.42
N PHE A 17 -2.15 2.34 30.02
CA PHE A 17 -3.37 2.19 29.26
C PHE A 17 -3.36 3.32 28.23
N LEU A 18 -3.13 3.00 26.96
CA LEU A 18 -3.49 3.84 25.83
C LEU A 18 -5.02 4.00 25.93
N ILE A 19 -5.46 5.05 26.64
CA ILE A 19 -6.85 5.49 26.58
C ILE A 19 -7.05 5.86 25.12
N ALA A 20 -7.84 5.08 24.40
CA ALA A 20 -8.32 5.47 23.08
C ALA A 20 -9.00 6.83 23.28
N GLN A 21 -8.41 7.87 22.70
CA GLN A 21 -8.94 9.21 22.83
C GLN A 21 -10.27 9.24 22.08
N ASP A 22 -11.34 9.59 22.76
CA ASP A 22 -12.67 9.70 22.15
C ASP A 22 -12.57 10.58 20.89
N LEU A 23 -13.18 10.10 19.81
CA LEU A 23 -13.18 10.80 18.55
C LEU A 23 -13.84 12.19 18.74
N LYS A 24 -13.19 13.26 18.25
CA LYS A 24 -13.71 14.62 18.38
C LYS A 24 -15.15 14.75 17.87
N PRO A 25 -16.02 15.52 18.54
CA PRO A 25 -17.43 15.64 18.16
C PRO A 25 -17.65 16.08 16.71
N GLU A 26 -16.78 16.92 16.18
CA GLU A 26 -16.78 17.36 14.77
C GLU A 26 -16.56 16.19 13.80
N TYR A 27 -15.67 15.25 14.15
CA TYR A 27 -15.42 14.05 13.36
C TYR A 27 -16.58 13.06 13.45
N GLN A 28 -17.15 12.87 14.65
CA GLN A 28 -18.34 12.04 14.82
C GLN A 28 -19.52 12.55 13.96
N LYS A 29 -19.68 13.88 13.82
CA LYS A 29 -20.71 14.49 13.01
C LYS A 29 -20.57 14.16 11.53
N PHE A 30 -19.37 14.32 10.95
CA PHE A 30 -19.21 14.01 9.53
C PHE A 30 -19.20 12.51 9.25
N ILE A 31 -18.74 11.66 10.19
CA ILE A 31 -18.83 10.22 10.09
C ILE A 31 -20.29 9.78 10.13
N SER A 32 -21.10 10.30 11.05
CA SER A 32 -22.53 10.03 11.08
C SER A 32 -23.23 10.39 9.77
N LYS A 33 -22.84 11.51 9.16
CA LYS A 33 -23.33 11.89 7.84
C LYS A 33 -22.89 10.90 6.75
N PHE A 34 -21.63 10.46 6.78
CA PHE A 34 -21.11 9.45 5.86
C PHE A 34 -21.82 8.10 6.01
N ILE A 35 -22.03 7.64 7.25
CA ILE A 35 -22.82 6.44 7.54
C ILE A 35 -24.22 6.52 6.94
N PHE A 36 -24.88 7.68 7.07
CA PHE A 36 -26.19 7.92 6.46
C PHE A 36 -26.14 7.87 4.93
N GLU A 37 -25.14 8.50 4.29
CA GLU A 37 -24.94 8.45 2.83
C GLU A 37 -24.74 7.00 2.33
N VAL A 38 -23.99 6.17 3.09
CA VAL A 38 -23.81 4.76 2.77
C VAL A 38 -25.11 3.97 2.97
N LYS A 39 -25.85 4.23 4.05
CA LYS A 39 -27.13 3.60 4.35
C LYS A 39 -28.19 3.87 3.30
N THR A 40 -28.19 5.07 2.73
CA THR A 40 -29.12 5.48 1.67
C THR A 40 -28.58 5.20 0.27
N ALA A 41 -27.40 4.58 0.16
CA ALA A 41 -26.69 4.31 -1.10
C ALA A 41 -26.54 5.57 -1.99
N ASP A 42 -26.30 6.74 -1.38
CA ASP A 42 -26.05 8.00 -2.10
C ASP A 42 -24.63 8.01 -2.69
N LYS A 43 -24.48 7.29 -3.81
CA LYS A 43 -23.21 7.11 -4.53
C LYS A 43 -22.57 8.43 -4.92
N GLU A 44 -23.40 9.43 -5.25
CA GLU A 44 -22.96 10.74 -5.68
C GLU A 44 -22.38 11.57 -4.52
N ALA A 45 -23.01 11.52 -3.34
CA ALA A 45 -22.48 12.15 -2.14
C ALA A 45 -21.17 11.49 -1.69
N ILE A 46 -21.11 10.15 -1.70
CA ILE A 46 -19.91 9.40 -1.35
C ILE A 46 -18.77 9.72 -2.34
N ALA A 47 -19.05 9.78 -3.65
CA ALA A 47 -18.06 10.11 -4.67
C ALA A 47 -17.44 11.49 -4.48
N LYS A 48 -18.20 12.47 -3.94
CA LYS A 48 -17.69 13.81 -3.63
C LYS A 48 -16.65 13.82 -2.49
N ARG A 49 -16.64 12.76 -1.66
CA ARG A 49 -15.68 12.61 -0.57
C ARG A 49 -14.38 11.97 -1.02
N ILE A 50 -14.27 11.49 -2.26
CA ILE A 50 -13.10 10.76 -2.76
C ILE A 50 -12.16 11.71 -3.50
N LYS A 51 -10.87 11.62 -3.18
CA LYS A 51 -9.82 12.25 -3.97
C LYS A 51 -9.40 11.32 -5.09
N PHE A 52 -9.60 11.73 -6.34
CA PHE A 52 -9.24 10.96 -7.52
C PHE A 52 -7.84 11.34 -8.06
N PRO A 53 -7.12 10.39 -8.71
CA PRO A 53 -7.47 8.97 -8.87
C PRO A 53 -7.42 8.23 -7.53
N PHE A 54 -8.42 7.38 -7.26
CA PHE A 54 -8.51 6.63 -6.02
C PHE A 54 -7.86 5.24 -6.19
N LYS A 55 -6.81 5.00 -5.43
CA LYS A 55 -6.00 3.78 -5.54
C LYS A 55 -6.76 2.56 -5.01
N ARG A 56 -6.64 1.46 -5.75
CA ARG A 56 -7.00 0.10 -5.31
C ARG A 56 -5.74 -0.75 -5.27
N GLU A 57 -5.82 -1.93 -4.65
CA GLU A 57 -4.66 -2.83 -4.58
C GLU A 57 -4.25 -3.31 -5.98
N TYR A 58 -3.02 -3.04 -6.35
CA TYR A 58 -2.47 -3.47 -7.64
C TYR A 58 -2.54 -5.01 -7.80
N PRO A 59 -2.92 -5.55 -8.96
CA PRO A 59 -3.07 -4.87 -10.25
C PRO A 59 -4.49 -4.32 -10.56
N ILE A 60 -5.40 -4.19 -9.58
CA ILE A 60 -6.69 -3.56 -9.81
C ILE A 60 -6.47 -2.10 -10.25
N PRO A 61 -7.02 -1.65 -11.37
CA PRO A 61 -6.87 -0.26 -11.80
C PRO A 61 -7.44 0.72 -10.77
N SER A 62 -6.75 1.84 -10.55
CA SER A 62 -7.29 2.95 -9.76
C SER A 62 -8.62 3.41 -10.33
N VAL A 63 -9.51 3.88 -9.46
CA VAL A 63 -10.74 4.56 -9.87
C VAL A 63 -10.36 5.95 -10.36
N LYS A 64 -10.66 6.24 -11.63
CA LYS A 64 -10.14 7.42 -12.33
C LYS A 64 -10.79 8.72 -11.89
N ASP A 65 -12.09 8.68 -11.77
CA ASP A 65 -12.95 9.83 -11.52
C ASP A 65 -14.27 9.42 -10.85
N LYS A 66 -15.13 10.41 -10.62
CA LYS A 66 -16.45 10.22 -10.03
C LYS A 66 -17.35 9.26 -10.82
N ALA A 67 -17.36 9.35 -12.14
CA ALA A 67 -18.20 8.49 -12.99
C ALA A 67 -17.75 7.02 -12.91
N ASP A 68 -16.43 6.79 -12.95
CA ASP A 68 -15.84 5.46 -12.75
C ASP A 68 -16.16 4.90 -11.35
N PHE A 69 -16.12 5.76 -10.30
CA PHE A 69 -16.51 5.36 -8.96
C PHE A 69 -17.97 4.91 -8.88
N VAL A 70 -18.89 5.73 -9.39
CA VAL A 70 -20.33 5.41 -9.38
C VAL A 70 -20.61 4.08 -10.10
N LYS A 71 -19.94 3.84 -11.24
CA LYS A 71 -20.01 2.58 -11.99
C LYS A 71 -19.51 1.39 -11.17
N ARG A 72 -18.39 1.57 -10.44
CA ARG A 72 -17.73 0.52 -9.63
C ARG A 72 -18.20 0.49 -8.19
N TYR A 73 -19.19 1.29 -7.81
CA TYR A 73 -19.61 1.43 -6.41
C TYR A 73 -19.88 0.09 -5.73
N ASN A 74 -20.75 -0.76 -6.33
CA ASN A 74 -21.11 -2.04 -5.73
C ASN A 74 -19.94 -3.04 -5.65
N GLN A 75 -18.91 -2.85 -6.47
CA GLN A 75 -17.66 -3.59 -6.45
C GLN A 75 -16.79 -3.23 -5.25
N ILE A 76 -16.78 -1.94 -4.88
CA ILE A 76 -15.96 -1.39 -3.80
C ILE A 76 -16.71 -1.40 -2.47
N PHE A 77 -17.97 -0.96 -2.49
CA PHE A 77 -18.91 -0.96 -1.37
C PHE A 77 -19.82 -2.20 -1.48
N ASP A 78 -19.24 -3.38 -1.24
CA ASP A 78 -19.99 -4.62 -1.19
C ASP A 78 -20.84 -4.70 0.08
N LYS A 79 -21.67 -5.73 0.18
CA LYS A 79 -22.54 -5.93 1.34
C LYS A 79 -21.77 -5.95 2.67
N VAL A 80 -20.56 -6.54 2.67
CA VAL A 80 -19.74 -6.67 3.89
C VAL A 80 -19.24 -5.30 4.36
N LEU A 81 -18.69 -4.49 3.45
CA LEU A 81 -18.21 -3.14 3.80
C LEU A 81 -19.40 -2.23 4.18
N VAL A 82 -20.50 -2.28 3.42
CA VAL A 82 -21.72 -1.51 3.73
C VAL A 82 -22.23 -1.85 5.12
N GLU A 83 -22.31 -3.13 5.48
CA GLU A 83 -22.73 -3.55 6.82
C GLU A 83 -21.77 -3.07 7.92
N LYS A 84 -20.45 -3.18 7.71
CA LYS A 84 -19.46 -2.67 8.65
C LYS A 84 -19.62 -1.17 8.90
N ILE A 85 -19.84 -0.37 7.84
CA ILE A 85 -20.01 1.06 7.95
C ILE A 85 -21.34 1.41 8.61
N THR A 86 -22.45 0.82 8.13
CA THR A 86 -23.80 1.19 8.59
C THR A 86 -24.14 0.72 10.01
N LYS A 87 -23.45 -0.29 10.50
CA LYS A 87 -23.57 -0.78 11.88
C LYS A 87 -22.53 -0.18 12.83
N SER A 88 -21.57 0.62 12.31
CA SER A 88 -20.54 1.21 13.16
C SER A 88 -21.06 2.36 14.01
N ASP A 89 -20.52 2.46 15.23
CA ASP A 89 -20.73 3.57 16.14
C ASP A 89 -19.59 4.59 15.94
N PRO A 90 -19.87 5.85 15.56
CA PRO A 90 -18.84 6.86 15.37
C PRO A 90 -17.90 7.06 16.56
N ALA A 91 -18.35 6.82 17.77
CA ALA A 91 -17.56 7.02 18.98
C ALA A 91 -16.71 5.79 19.35
N LYS A 92 -17.07 4.59 18.89
CA LYS A 92 -16.41 3.33 19.32
C LYS A 92 -15.59 2.66 18.23
N ASP A 93 -16.11 2.68 16.99
CA ASP A 93 -15.53 1.90 15.89
C ASP A 93 -14.63 2.75 14.98
N TRP A 94 -14.58 4.06 15.22
CA TRP A 94 -13.73 5.01 14.49
C TRP A 94 -12.68 5.61 15.42
N SER A 95 -11.43 5.70 14.97
CA SER A 95 -10.30 6.18 15.77
C SER A 95 -9.48 7.18 15.03
N GLU A 96 -9.13 8.31 15.65
CA GLU A 96 -8.16 9.28 15.13
C GLU A 96 -6.74 8.72 15.29
N VAL A 97 -5.95 8.74 14.22
CA VAL A 97 -4.57 8.23 14.17
C VAL A 97 -3.62 9.36 13.74
N GLY A 98 -3.66 10.45 14.48
CA GLY A 98 -2.84 11.62 14.25
C GLY A 98 -2.93 12.14 12.80
N TRP A 99 -1.80 12.45 12.18
CA TRP A 99 -1.75 12.98 10.81
C TRP A 99 -2.27 12.02 9.72
N ARG A 100 -2.42 10.73 10.03
CA ARG A 100 -2.95 9.73 9.10
C ARG A 100 -4.45 9.81 8.90
N GLY A 101 -5.16 10.57 9.76
CA GLY A 101 -6.62 10.72 9.71
C GLY A 101 -7.35 9.75 10.63
N ILE A 102 -8.55 9.36 10.23
CA ILE A 102 -9.50 8.60 11.01
C ILE A 102 -9.74 7.26 10.33
N MET A 103 -9.63 6.18 11.07
CA MET A 103 -9.84 4.83 10.55
C MET A 103 -11.09 4.18 11.13
N LEU A 104 -11.76 3.39 10.30
CA LEU A 104 -12.79 2.45 10.72
C LEU A 104 -12.14 1.14 11.18
N ASN A 105 -12.52 0.66 12.37
CA ASN A 105 -12.00 -0.57 12.98
C ASN A 105 -10.45 -0.58 13.02
N ARG A 106 -9.85 -1.61 12.43
CA ARG A 106 -8.39 -1.78 12.35
C ARG A 106 -7.84 -1.33 10.99
N GLY A 107 -8.49 -0.37 10.34
CA GLY A 107 -8.05 0.19 9.06
C GLY A 107 -8.81 -0.35 7.85
N ASP A 108 -10.03 -0.87 8.01
CA ASP A 108 -10.90 -1.25 6.89
C ASP A 108 -11.07 -0.09 5.89
N MET A 109 -11.13 1.13 6.42
CA MET A 109 -11.29 2.37 5.68
C MET A 109 -10.61 3.52 6.42
N TRP A 110 -10.13 4.51 5.65
CA TRP A 110 -9.51 5.73 6.18
C TRP A 110 -10.15 6.97 5.59
N ILE A 111 -10.38 7.95 6.45
CA ILE A 111 -10.93 9.28 6.13
C ILE A 111 -9.94 10.31 6.67
N ASP A 112 -9.65 11.37 5.92
CA ASP A 112 -8.85 12.48 6.44
C ASP A 112 -9.66 13.38 7.39
N THR A 113 -8.99 14.34 8.02
CA THR A 113 -9.62 15.28 8.96
C THR A 113 -10.61 16.24 8.30
N ASP A 114 -10.62 16.33 6.96
CA ASP A 114 -11.59 17.10 6.18
C ASP A 114 -12.82 16.26 5.77
N GLY A 115 -12.85 14.98 6.16
CA GLY A 115 -13.94 14.04 5.85
C GLY A 115 -13.85 13.41 4.46
N ARG A 116 -12.66 13.41 3.83
CA ARG A 116 -12.42 12.77 2.53
C ARG A 116 -11.97 11.34 2.71
N ILE A 117 -12.49 10.44 1.88
CA ILE A 117 -12.06 9.05 1.85
C ILE A 117 -10.68 8.97 1.17
N ILE A 118 -9.67 8.55 1.91
CA ILE A 118 -8.30 8.44 1.43
C ILE A 118 -7.86 7.01 1.12
N SER A 119 -8.46 6.01 1.79
CA SER A 119 -8.21 4.59 1.51
C SER A 119 -9.41 3.73 1.91
N ILE A 120 -9.66 2.68 1.15
CA ILE A 120 -10.52 1.55 1.49
C ILE A 120 -9.67 0.29 1.33
N ASN A 121 -9.24 -0.28 2.45
CA ASN A 121 -8.39 -1.47 2.47
C ASN A 121 -9.23 -2.75 2.37
N HIS A 122 -10.53 -2.66 2.67
CA HIS A 122 -11.46 -3.74 2.38
C HIS A 122 -11.42 -4.11 0.89
N GLN A 123 -11.38 -5.40 0.61
CA GLN A 123 -11.40 -5.95 -0.74
C GLN A 123 -12.60 -6.89 -0.86
N SER A 124 -13.51 -6.59 -1.77
CA SER A 124 -14.68 -7.43 -2.02
C SER A 124 -14.29 -8.71 -2.77
N ASP A 125 -15.18 -9.72 -2.74
CA ASP A 125 -14.99 -10.95 -3.52
C ASP A 125 -14.90 -10.67 -5.03
N GLU A 126 -15.63 -9.66 -5.52
CA GLU A 126 -15.58 -9.25 -6.92
C GLU A 126 -14.24 -8.63 -7.28
N GLU A 127 -13.71 -7.74 -6.43
CA GLU A 127 -12.35 -7.20 -6.62
C GLU A 127 -11.28 -8.28 -6.51
N LEU A 128 -11.46 -9.26 -5.62
CA LEU A 128 -10.52 -10.39 -5.51
C LEU A 128 -10.52 -11.25 -6.77
N LYS A 129 -11.68 -11.55 -7.34
CA LYS A 129 -11.78 -12.25 -8.63
C LYS A 129 -11.12 -11.46 -9.76
N MET A 130 -11.40 -10.15 -9.85
CA MET A 130 -10.77 -9.26 -10.83
C MET A 130 -9.24 -9.26 -10.67
N LYS A 131 -8.74 -9.11 -9.46
CA LYS A 131 -7.31 -9.12 -9.14
C LYS A 131 -6.65 -10.42 -9.62
N ASN A 132 -7.25 -11.57 -9.31
CA ASN A 132 -6.71 -12.86 -9.72
C ASN A 132 -6.70 -13.02 -11.25
N ALA A 133 -7.73 -12.58 -11.95
CA ALA A 133 -7.77 -12.57 -13.42
C ALA A 133 -6.69 -11.67 -14.02
N LEU A 134 -6.47 -10.48 -13.44
CA LEU A 134 -5.41 -9.56 -13.88
C LEU A 134 -4.01 -10.14 -13.61
N ILE A 135 -3.80 -10.81 -12.48
CA ILE A 135 -2.54 -11.51 -12.18
C ILE A 135 -2.30 -12.63 -13.21
N ALA A 136 -3.32 -13.44 -13.51
CA ALA A 136 -3.22 -14.49 -14.52
C ALA A 136 -2.88 -13.93 -15.91
N LYS A 137 -3.51 -12.82 -16.29
CA LYS A 137 -3.18 -12.10 -17.55
C LYS A 137 -1.73 -11.65 -17.57
N GLN A 138 -1.23 -11.09 -16.47
CA GLN A 138 0.18 -10.65 -16.38
C GLN A 138 1.17 -11.83 -16.44
N LYS A 139 0.82 -13.00 -15.87
CA LYS A 139 1.66 -14.21 -15.98
C LYS A 139 1.86 -14.67 -17.42
N ASN A 140 0.85 -14.48 -18.26
CA ASN A 140 0.89 -14.81 -19.69
C ASN A 140 1.54 -13.71 -20.55
N ALA A 141 1.73 -12.51 -20.00
CA ALA A 141 2.26 -11.34 -20.73
C ALA A 141 3.75 -11.06 -20.40
N VAL A 142 4.42 -11.97 -19.69
CA VAL A 142 5.85 -11.89 -19.39
C VAL A 142 6.57 -13.10 -19.94
N ASN A 143 7.89 -13.03 -20.01
CA ASN A 143 8.71 -14.20 -20.35
C ASN A 143 8.38 -15.39 -19.44
N ASN A 144 8.35 -16.61 -19.99
CA ASN A 144 7.98 -17.83 -19.27
C ASN A 144 8.81 -18.05 -17.99
N SER A 145 10.09 -17.65 -17.99
CA SER A 145 10.96 -17.75 -16.81
C SER A 145 10.47 -16.92 -15.63
N LEU A 146 9.63 -15.91 -15.90
CA LEU A 146 9.08 -14.99 -14.90
C LEU A 146 7.61 -15.25 -14.57
N SER A 147 6.94 -16.21 -15.20
CA SER A 147 5.50 -16.47 -15.05
C SER A 147 5.08 -16.94 -13.64
N LYS A 148 6.02 -17.44 -12.84
CA LYS A 148 5.78 -17.92 -11.48
C LYS A 148 5.98 -16.80 -10.48
N PHE A 149 4.90 -16.16 -10.02
CA PHE A 149 4.88 -15.18 -8.93
C PHE A 149 3.51 -15.20 -8.22
N LYS A 150 3.46 -14.72 -6.97
CA LYS A 150 2.21 -14.58 -6.19
C LYS A 150 1.42 -13.37 -6.68
N LYS A 151 2.06 -12.21 -6.75
CA LYS A 151 1.49 -10.98 -7.28
C LYS A 151 2.57 -10.07 -7.88
N PRO A 152 2.22 -9.25 -8.89
CA PRO A 152 3.11 -8.19 -9.34
C PRO A 152 3.19 -7.09 -8.28
N VAL A 153 4.34 -6.44 -8.17
CA VAL A 153 4.56 -5.32 -7.24
C VAL A 153 4.63 -4.01 -8.00
N ALA A 154 5.51 -3.89 -8.99
CA ALA A 154 5.66 -2.68 -9.78
C ALA A 154 6.37 -2.95 -11.11
N ILE A 155 6.10 -2.07 -12.07
CA ILE A 155 6.91 -1.89 -13.28
C ILE A 155 7.46 -0.47 -13.26
N LEU A 156 8.78 -0.35 -13.36
CA LEU A 156 9.51 0.92 -13.40
C LEU A 156 10.20 1.07 -14.75
N GLU A 157 10.29 2.30 -15.22
CA GLU A 157 11.10 2.66 -16.40
C GLU A 157 12.04 3.80 -16.05
N THR A 158 13.33 3.59 -16.29
CA THR A 158 14.36 4.62 -16.31
C THR A 158 14.64 5.04 -17.76
N SER A 159 15.61 5.93 -17.97
CA SER A 159 16.05 6.27 -19.33
C SER A 159 16.68 5.10 -20.10
N LYS A 160 17.15 4.04 -19.38
CA LYS A 160 17.89 2.92 -19.98
C LYS A 160 17.25 1.57 -19.75
N PHE A 161 16.48 1.40 -18.67
CA PHE A 161 16.01 0.09 -18.23
C PHE A 161 14.50 0.07 -17.97
N ARG A 162 13.88 -1.04 -18.34
CA ARG A 162 12.58 -1.46 -17.83
C ARG A 162 12.81 -2.48 -16.72
N ILE A 163 12.15 -2.28 -15.59
CA ILE A 163 12.35 -3.09 -14.39
C ILE A 163 10.98 -3.61 -13.94
N ARG A 164 10.91 -4.88 -13.62
CA ARG A 164 9.76 -5.50 -13.00
C ARG A 164 10.12 -6.04 -11.63
N ILE A 165 9.25 -5.78 -10.65
CA ILE A 165 9.33 -6.35 -9.30
C ILE A 165 8.11 -7.21 -9.09
N ASP A 166 8.31 -8.46 -8.69
CA ASP A 166 7.26 -9.41 -8.33
C ASP A 166 7.44 -9.90 -6.89
N ASP A 167 6.34 -10.10 -6.19
CA ASP A 167 6.26 -10.83 -4.92
C ASP A 167 6.11 -12.32 -5.22
N LEU A 168 7.09 -13.12 -4.78
CA LEU A 168 7.10 -14.57 -4.92
C LEU A 168 6.41 -15.28 -3.73
N GLY A 169 6.01 -14.52 -2.71
CA GLY A 169 5.49 -15.00 -1.43
C GLY A 169 6.58 -15.12 -0.36
N ASN A 170 6.16 -15.21 0.91
CA ASN A 170 7.05 -15.36 2.07
C ASN A 170 8.14 -14.28 2.14
N ASP A 171 7.76 -13.01 1.91
CA ASP A 171 8.64 -11.84 1.89
C ASP A 171 9.83 -11.96 0.92
N ASN A 172 9.65 -12.76 -0.11
CA ASN A 172 10.64 -12.96 -1.17
C ASN A 172 10.21 -12.20 -2.42
N TYR A 173 11.05 -11.29 -2.88
CA TYR A 173 10.80 -10.46 -4.06
C TYR A 173 11.80 -10.79 -5.17
N ARG A 174 11.33 -10.66 -6.42
CA ARG A 174 12.15 -10.84 -7.61
C ARG A 174 12.29 -9.53 -8.35
N TYR A 175 13.49 -9.21 -8.75
CA TYR A 175 13.86 -8.17 -9.71
C TYR A 175 14.09 -8.83 -11.07
N ALA A 176 13.52 -8.26 -12.12
CA ALA A 176 13.87 -8.57 -13.49
C ALA A 176 14.04 -7.26 -14.26
N SER A 177 15.05 -7.18 -15.13
CA SER A 177 15.25 -5.99 -15.94
C SER A 177 15.60 -6.32 -17.38
N TRP A 178 15.26 -5.38 -18.25
CA TRP A 178 15.51 -5.35 -19.68
C TRP A 178 16.05 -4.00 -20.07
N SER A 179 16.74 -3.91 -21.20
CA SER A 179 16.94 -2.64 -21.91
C SER A 179 15.56 -1.99 -22.14
N ILE A 180 15.50 -0.66 -22.06
CA ILE A 180 14.24 0.07 -22.26
C ILE A 180 13.53 -0.22 -23.58
N LYS A 181 14.27 -0.65 -24.59
CA LYS A 181 13.75 -0.98 -25.93
C LYS A 181 13.17 -2.39 -26.04
N GLN A 182 13.49 -3.28 -25.10
CA GLN A 182 13.03 -4.67 -25.11
C GLN A 182 11.64 -4.79 -24.49
N GLU A 183 10.89 -5.81 -24.94
CA GLU A 183 9.61 -6.17 -24.34
C GLU A 183 9.79 -7.15 -23.19
N MET A 184 8.86 -7.15 -22.23
CA MET A 184 8.91 -8.06 -21.08
C MET A 184 8.65 -9.54 -21.45
N THR A 185 8.22 -9.81 -22.67
CA THR A 185 8.09 -11.16 -23.26
C THR A 185 9.42 -11.73 -23.71
N GLU A 186 10.41 -10.87 -23.94
CA GLU A 186 11.78 -11.28 -24.26
C GLU A 186 12.53 -11.77 -23.02
N ASN A 187 13.66 -12.41 -23.22
CA ASN A 187 14.51 -12.83 -22.11
C ASN A 187 15.01 -11.60 -21.33
N PRO A 188 14.85 -11.56 -20.00
CA PRO A 188 15.40 -10.47 -19.21
C PRO A 188 16.93 -10.50 -19.21
N ASP A 189 17.58 -9.33 -19.25
CA ASP A 189 19.03 -9.20 -19.16
C ASP A 189 19.53 -9.57 -17.75
N LEU A 190 18.69 -9.37 -16.73
CA LEU A 190 19.03 -9.67 -15.34
C LEU A 190 17.80 -10.14 -14.56
N ILE A 191 17.99 -11.25 -13.82
CA ILE A 191 17.03 -11.73 -12.82
C ILE A 191 17.77 -11.86 -11.49
N ILE A 192 17.14 -11.34 -10.42
CA ILE A 192 17.61 -11.48 -9.03
C ILE A 192 16.41 -11.83 -8.15
N GLU A 193 16.48 -12.93 -7.45
CA GLU A 193 15.51 -13.35 -6.43
C GLU A 193 16.02 -13.04 -5.03
N LYS A 194 15.21 -13.35 -4.02
CA LYS A 194 15.49 -13.08 -2.60
C LYS A 194 15.65 -11.58 -2.30
N GLY A 195 14.94 -10.75 -3.04
CA GLY A 195 14.83 -9.33 -2.73
C GLY A 195 14.10 -9.10 -1.40
N VAL A 196 14.44 -8.01 -0.74
CA VAL A 196 13.91 -7.63 0.58
C VAL A 196 13.20 -6.29 0.48
N PHE A 197 11.98 -6.21 1.02
CA PHE A 197 11.26 -4.95 1.22
C PHE A 197 11.75 -4.27 2.50
N VAL A 198 11.97 -2.96 2.43
CA VAL A 198 12.35 -2.13 3.58
C VAL A 198 11.51 -0.86 3.59
N ALA A 199 10.75 -0.66 4.67
CA ALA A 199 10.07 0.61 4.90
C ALA A 199 11.08 1.69 5.30
N ASP A 200 10.90 2.92 4.78
CA ASP A 200 11.73 4.07 5.11
C ASP A 200 10.86 5.14 5.76
N GLY A 201 10.84 5.11 7.09
CA GLY A 201 10.00 5.94 7.91
C GLY A 201 8.52 5.55 7.89
N THR A 202 7.65 6.46 8.36
CA THR A 202 6.20 6.24 8.52
C THR A 202 5.37 6.85 7.40
N GLY A 203 6.01 7.58 6.49
CA GLY A 203 5.35 8.32 5.39
C GLY A 203 5.03 7.49 4.15
N GLY A 204 5.36 6.19 4.17
CA GLY A 204 5.11 5.27 3.05
C GLY A 204 6.27 5.16 2.06
N ASN A 205 7.36 5.93 2.22
CA ASN A 205 8.58 5.73 1.47
C ASN A 205 9.14 4.34 1.78
N HIS A 206 9.68 3.67 0.79
CA HIS A 206 10.22 2.33 0.95
C HIS A 206 11.10 1.97 -0.23
N TYR A 207 11.86 0.88 -0.08
CA TYR A 207 12.66 0.35 -1.17
C TYR A 207 12.69 -1.18 -1.17
N PHE A 208 13.06 -1.72 -2.31
CA PHE A 208 13.42 -3.12 -2.46
C PHE A 208 14.90 -3.22 -2.76
N ASP A 209 15.64 -4.01 -1.99
CA ASP A 209 17.05 -4.34 -2.21
C ASP A 209 17.20 -5.75 -2.78
N PHE A 210 17.98 -5.86 -3.85
CA PHE A 210 18.30 -7.12 -4.53
C PHE A 210 19.81 -7.26 -4.62
N LYS A 211 20.36 -8.43 -4.29
CA LYS A 211 21.82 -8.66 -4.27
C LYS A 211 22.22 -9.77 -5.23
N LYS A 212 23.27 -9.55 -6.02
CA LYS A 212 23.88 -10.55 -6.90
C LYS A 212 25.41 -10.37 -6.88
N GLY A 213 26.11 -11.30 -6.24
CA GLY A 213 27.55 -11.16 -5.99
C GLY A 213 27.86 -9.92 -5.14
N ASN A 214 28.74 -9.06 -5.61
CA ASN A 214 29.12 -7.81 -4.97
C ASN A 214 28.23 -6.62 -5.40
N PHE A 215 27.20 -6.85 -6.22
CA PHE A 215 26.26 -5.83 -6.63
C PHE A 215 25.00 -5.83 -5.76
N LYS A 216 24.49 -4.61 -5.50
CA LYS A 216 23.18 -4.39 -4.89
C LYS A 216 22.39 -3.42 -5.76
N TYR A 217 21.17 -3.84 -6.13
CA TYR A 217 20.21 -3.05 -6.89
C TYR A 217 19.11 -2.59 -5.94
N ARG A 218 18.92 -1.29 -5.80
CA ARG A 218 17.88 -0.69 -4.96
C ARG A 218 16.85 0.00 -5.83
N CYS A 219 15.59 -0.42 -5.71
CA CYS A 219 14.46 0.30 -6.28
C CYS A 219 13.77 1.05 -5.14
N TYR A 220 14.00 2.36 -5.05
CA TYR A 220 13.42 3.23 -4.03
C TYR A 220 12.14 3.87 -4.55
N PHE A 221 11.07 3.86 -3.74
CA PHE A 221 9.76 4.45 -4.03
C PHE A 221 9.53 5.65 -3.12
N ILE A 222 9.28 6.81 -3.72
CA ILE A 222 9.06 8.08 -3.04
C ILE A 222 7.55 8.35 -3.03
N VAL A 223 6.93 8.24 -1.85
CA VAL A 223 5.51 8.55 -1.60
C VAL A 223 5.39 9.97 -1.06
N LEU A 224 6.27 10.32 -0.11
CA LEU A 224 6.44 11.65 0.42
C LEU A 224 7.81 12.17 0.02
N GLY A 225 7.84 13.16 -0.84
CA GLY A 225 9.05 13.82 -1.35
C GLY A 225 8.80 15.31 -1.57
N GLN A 226 9.82 16.00 -2.06
CA GLN A 226 9.69 17.37 -2.54
C GLN A 226 8.87 17.40 -3.84
N LYS A 227 8.39 18.60 -4.24
CA LYS A 227 7.51 18.77 -5.41
C LYS A 227 8.07 18.14 -6.70
N ASP A 228 9.39 18.19 -6.86
CA ASP A 228 10.08 17.74 -8.08
C ASP A 228 10.76 16.36 -7.89
N SER A 229 10.49 15.68 -6.77
CA SER A 229 11.04 14.34 -6.55
C SER A 229 10.50 13.35 -7.59
N PRO A 230 11.34 12.49 -8.17
CA PRO A 230 10.86 11.41 -9.02
C PRO A 230 10.03 10.42 -8.17
N PRO A 231 9.04 9.73 -8.75
CA PRO A 231 8.23 8.77 -8.00
C PRO A 231 9.01 7.51 -7.57
N ALA A 232 10.12 7.21 -8.26
CA ALA A 232 11.03 6.13 -7.90
C ALA A 232 12.45 6.41 -8.40
N VAL A 233 13.43 5.70 -7.82
CA VAL A 233 14.85 5.77 -8.21
C VAL A 233 15.42 4.36 -8.25
N LEU A 234 16.16 4.03 -9.33
CA LEU A 234 17.04 2.87 -9.38
C LEU A 234 18.44 3.30 -8.97
N THR A 235 18.99 2.69 -7.92
CA THR A 235 20.40 2.85 -7.53
C THR A 235 21.11 1.51 -7.56
N VAL A 236 22.29 1.46 -8.18
CA VAL A 236 23.15 0.27 -8.20
C VAL A 236 24.43 0.55 -7.46
N TYR A 237 24.76 -0.36 -6.56
CA TYR A 237 26.01 -0.31 -5.79
C TYR A 237 26.90 -1.48 -6.17
N GLN A 238 28.19 -1.28 -6.23
CA GLN A 238 29.21 -2.33 -6.33
C GLN A 238 30.13 -2.25 -5.13
N SER A 239 30.26 -3.33 -4.37
CA SER A 239 31.06 -3.37 -3.13
C SER A 239 30.76 -2.21 -2.17
N GLY A 240 29.49 -1.80 -2.08
CA GLY A 240 29.01 -0.70 -1.24
C GLY A 240 29.14 0.71 -1.83
N LYS A 241 29.86 0.88 -2.94
CA LYS A 241 29.99 2.15 -3.64
C LYS A 241 28.89 2.30 -4.69
N GLU A 242 28.21 3.43 -4.72
CA GLU A 242 27.24 3.75 -5.78
C GLU A 242 27.95 3.91 -7.12
N ILE A 243 27.45 3.20 -8.13
CA ILE A 243 27.97 3.23 -9.50
C ILE A 243 26.94 3.71 -10.52
N LEU A 244 25.65 3.70 -10.14
CA LEU A 244 24.55 4.17 -10.97
C LEU A 244 23.44 4.71 -10.09
N SER A 245 22.87 5.86 -10.48
CA SER A 245 21.58 6.34 -9.97
C SER A 245 20.76 6.90 -11.12
N GLN A 246 19.49 6.48 -11.25
CA GLN A 246 18.59 6.91 -12.31
C GLN A 246 17.18 7.11 -11.76
N ASP A 247 16.59 8.24 -12.08
CA ASP A 247 15.17 8.48 -11.88
C ASP A 247 14.34 7.47 -12.67
N ALA A 248 13.26 7.02 -12.08
CA ALA A 248 12.36 6.04 -12.68
C ALA A 248 10.90 6.50 -12.61
N LYS A 249 10.18 6.28 -13.70
CA LYS A 249 8.71 6.39 -13.74
C LYS A 249 8.10 5.09 -13.24
N ILE A 250 7.01 5.19 -12.48
CA ILE A 250 6.18 4.04 -12.14
C ILE A 250 5.16 3.86 -13.26
N VAL A 251 5.34 2.81 -14.07
CA VAL A 251 4.42 2.48 -15.17
C VAL A 251 3.16 1.82 -14.64
N SER A 252 3.33 0.95 -13.64
CA SER A 252 2.21 0.30 -12.94
C SER A 252 2.59 -0.13 -11.53
N ARG A 253 1.64 0.00 -10.61
CA ARG A 253 1.79 -0.38 -9.20
C ARG A 253 0.44 -0.45 -8.51
#